data_9de109f79518f2b2c6048b75072323e1
#
_entry.id   9de109f79518f2b2c6048b75072323e1
#
_cell.length_a   1.000
_cell.length_b   1.000
_cell.length_c   1.000
_cell.angle_alpha   90.00
_cell.angle_beta   90.00
_cell.angle_gamma   90.00
#
_symmetry.space_group_name_H-M   'P 1'
#
loop_
_entity.id
_entity.type
_entity.pdbx_description
1 polymer ?
#
loop_
_entity_poly.entity_id
_entity_poly.type
_entity_poly.pdbx_seq_one_letter_code
_entity_poly.pdbx_strand_id
1 'polypeptide(L)'
;KYYANTIVGYSYSKSLSLPGERIGYLVIPDGADGSEELIAAAAIANRTIGCVNAPSLIQKVIAKCVDAEVDVAAYDKNRLALYNGLKKLGFECIKPQGAFYLFVKSPVADEKAFCEAGKKYNILMVPGSSFACLDM
;
A
#
# COMPACT_ATOMS: atom_id res chain seq x y z
N LYS A 1 -11.43 4.45 19.25
CA LYS A 1 -12.52 4.65 20.27
C LYS A 1 -13.45 5.82 19.92
N TYR A 2 -13.62 6.14 18.66
CA TYR A 2 -14.48 7.27 18.26
C TYR A 2 -15.83 6.81 17.70
N TYR A 3 -15.89 5.59 17.19
CA TYR A 3 -17.11 5.00 16.64
C TYR A 3 -17.11 3.49 16.88
N ALA A 4 -18.20 2.96 17.45
CA ALA A 4 -18.28 1.56 17.87
C ALA A 4 -18.23 0.59 16.68
N ASN A 5 -18.88 0.96 15.57
CA ASN A 5 -18.97 0.13 14.36
C ASN A 5 -17.76 0.31 13.43
N THR A 6 -16.54 0.41 13.98
CA THR A 6 -15.32 0.56 13.20
C THR A 6 -14.73 -0.81 12.89
N ILE A 7 -14.65 -1.16 11.60
CA ILE A 7 -13.94 -2.33 11.10
C ILE A 7 -12.52 -1.91 10.73
N VAL A 8 -11.50 -2.65 11.19
CA VAL A 8 -10.10 -2.36 10.88
C VAL A 8 -9.56 -3.39 9.91
N GLY A 9 -9.12 -2.94 8.73
CA GLY A 9 -8.33 -3.74 7.81
C GLY A 9 -6.84 -3.47 8.00
N TYR A 10 -6.04 -4.51 8.17
CA TYR A 10 -4.60 -4.39 8.33
C TYR A 10 -3.85 -5.28 7.34
N SER A 11 -2.71 -4.81 6.84
CA SER A 11 -1.86 -5.54 5.92
C SER A 11 -0.41 -5.52 6.39
N TYR A 12 0.23 -6.68 6.40
CA TYR A 12 1.66 -6.82 6.69
C TYR A 12 2.56 -6.47 5.49
N SER A 13 1.97 -6.17 4.33
CA SER A 13 2.73 -5.81 3.11
C SER A 13 3.70 -4.66 3.32
N LYS A 14 3.35 -3.69 4.20
CA LYS A 14 4.16 -2.50 4.46
C LYS A 14 4.86 -2.57 5.80
N SER A 15 4.15 -2.93 6.86
CA SER A 15 4.69 -2.94 8.22
C SER A 15 5.82 -3.95 8.43
N LEU A 16 5.83 -5.05 7.67
CA LEU A 16 6.88 -6.07 7.72
C LEU A 16 7.64 -6.24 6.40
N SER A 17 7.42 -5.36 5.41
CA SER A 17 8.00 -5.48 4.06
C SER A 17 7.73 -6.83 3.38
N LEU A 18 6.54 -7.39 3.55
CA LEU A 18 6.13 -8.70 3.04
C LEU A 18 4.98 -8.61 2.02
N PRO A 19 5.08 -7.78 0.95
CA PRO A 19 3.98 -7.63 0.00
C PRO A 19 3.69 -8.91 -0.80
N GLY A 20 4.69 -9.74 -1.04
CA GLY A 20 4.59 -11.00 -1.78
C GLY A 20 3.85 -12.10 -1.02
N GLU A 21 3.84 -12.04 0.30
CA GLU A 21 3.28 -13.10 1.16
C GLU A 21 1.75 -13.04 1.27
N ARG A 22 1.13 -11.97 0.76
CA ARG A 22 -0.33 -11.80 0.67
C ARG A 22 -1.06 -12.06 1.99
N ILE A 23 -0.61 -11.41 3.07
CA ILE A 23 -1.15 -11.60 4.42
C ILE A 23 -1.60 -10.30 5.06
N GLY A 24 -2.74 -10.34 5.69
CA GLY A 24 -3.37 -9.28 6.45
C GLY A 24 -4.53 -9.83 7.27
N TYR A 25 -5.27 -8.97 7.93
CA TYR A 25 -6.44 -9.37 8.71
C TYR A 25 -7.51 -8.27 8.75
N LEU A 26 -8.73 -8.69 9.09
CA LEU A 26 -9.82 -7.80 9.45
C LEU A 26 -10.12 -7.98 10.93
N VAL A 27 -10.35 -6.87 11.64
CA VAL A 27 -10.88 -6.87 13.00
C VAL A 27 -12.29 -6.30 12.93
N ILE A 28 -13.25 -7.11 13.32
CA ILE A 28 -14.64 -6.74 13.51
C ILE A 28 -14.88 -6.83 15.02
N PRO A 29 -15.12 -5.71 15.73
CA PRO A 29 -15.31 -5.73 17.17
C PRO A 29 -16.61 -6.46 17.55
N ASP A 30 -16.60 -7.20 18.65
CA ASP A 30 -17.79 -7.92 19.17
C ASP A 30 -18.97 -6.99 19.47
N GLY A 31 -18.66 -5.72 19.82
CA GLY A 31 -19.66 -4.68 20.07
C GLY A 31 -20.16 -3.92 18.83
N ALA A 32 -19.73 -4.32 17.64
CA ALA A 32 -20.27 -3.72 16.40
C ALA A 32 -21.64 -4.30 16.07
N ASP A 33 -22.52 -3.43 15.55
CA ASP A 33 -23.86 -3.85 15.14
C ASP A 33 -23.77 -4.94 14.06
N GLY A 34 -24.39 -6.11 14.30
CA GLY A 34 -24.36 -7.24 13.38
C GLY A 34 -22.98 -7.88 13.24
N SER A 35 -22.14 -7.86 14.28
CA SER A 35 -20.77 -8.37 14.22
C SER A 35 -20.66 -9.82 13.76
N GLU A 36 -21.55 -10.70 14.23
CA GLU A 36 -21.56 -12.12 13.84
C GLU A 36 -21.89 -12.30 12.35
N GLU A 37 -22.89 -11.60 11.86
CA GLU A 37 -23.28 -11.61 10.45
C GLU A 37 -22.19 -11.00 9.56
N LEU A 38 -21.52 -9.95 10.02
CA LEU A 38 -20.39 -9.32 9.30
C LEU A 38 -19.18 -10.28 9.20
N ILE A 39 -18.87 -11.01 10.27
CA ILE A 39 -17.79 -12.01 10.26
C ILE A 39 -18.14 -13.13 9.29
N ALA A 40 -19.37 -13.66 9.33
CA ALA A 40 -19.83 -14.68 8.42
C ALA A 40 -19.81 -14.21 6.96
N ALA A 41 -20.30 -13.00 6.71
CA ALA A 41 -20.30 -12.40 5.37
C ALA A 41 -18.88 -12.18 4.84
N ALA A 42 -17.95 -11.69 5.67
CA ALA A 42 -16.55 -11.52 5.30
C ALA A 42 -15.87 -12.85 4.93
N ALA A 43 -16.18 -13.93 5.68
CA ALA A 43 -15.66 -15.26 5.38
C ALA A 43 -16.20 -15.81 4.04
N ILE A 44 -17.48 -15.60 3.74
CA ILE A 44 -18.09 -15.97 2.47
C ILE A 44 -17.50 -15.14 1.32
N ALA A 45 -17.41 -13.82 1.50
CA ALA A 45 -16.83 -12.93 0.51
C ALA A 45 -15.39 -13.33 0.15
N ASN A 46 -14.58 -13.63 1.17
CA ASN A 46 -13.20 -14.07 0.99
C ASN A 46 -13.09 -15.36 0.14
N ARG A 47 -14.01 -16.30 0.36
CA ARG A 47 -14.08 -17.52 -0.47
C ARG A 47 -14.53 -17.24 -1.90
N THR A 48 -15.52 -16.35 -2.05
CA THR A 48 -16.08 -15.99 -3.36
C THR A 48 -15.06 -15.33 -4.27
N ILE A 49 -14.19 -14.46 -3.72
CA ILE A 49 -13.10 -13.83 -4.48
C ILE A 49 -11.89 -14.74 -4.67
N GLY A 50 -11.92 -15.98 -4.18
CA GLY A 50 -10.86 -16.96 -4.38
C GLY A 50 -9.66 -16.87 -3.42
N CYS A 51 -9.70 -16.00 -2.42
CA CYS A 51 -8.57 -15.78 -1.51
C CYS A 51 -8.62 -16.64 -0.23
N VAL A 52 -9.62 -17.41 0.00
CA VAL A 52 -10.01 -18.25 1.13
C VAL A 52 -9.27 -17.96 2.47
N ASN A 53 -7.96 -18.19 2.54
CA ASN A 53 -7.11 -17.94 3.71
C ASN A 53 -5.68 -17.60 3.28
N ALA A 54 -4.96 -16.84 4.11
CA ALA A 54 -3.53 -16.70 3.96
C ALA A 54 -2.82 -18.06 4.17
N PRO A 55 -1.68 -18.34 3.49
CA PRO A 55 -0.95 -19.60 3.64
C PRO A 55 -0.58 -19.89 5.11
N SER A 56 -0.81 -21.11 5.58
CA SER A 56 -0.62 -21.49 6.99
C SER A 56 0.82 -21.31 7.46
N LEU A 57 1.80 -21.51 6.58
CA LEU A 57 3.21 -21.28 6.90
C LEU A 57 3.46 -19.82 7.27
N ILE A 58 2.99 -18.90 6.43
CA ILE A 58 3.22 -17.47 6.63
C ILE A 58 2.46 -16.95 7.86
N GLN A 59 1.27 -17.49 8.18
CA GLN A 59 0.57 -17.17 9.42
C GLN A 59 1.43 -17.51 10.65
N LYS A 60 2.11 -18.68 10.64
CA LYS A 60 3.02 -19.09 11.73
C LYS A 60 4.28 -18.21 11.81
N VAL A 61 4.79 -17.75 10.69
CA VAL A 61 5.92 -16.81 10.62
C VAL A 61 5.51 -15.48 11.23
N ILE A 62 4.38 -14.90 10.78
CA ILE A 62 3.88 -13.62 11.30
C ILE A 62 3.66 -13.68 12.81
N ALA A 63 3.11 -14.78 13.34
CA ALA A 63 2.90 -14.93 14.77
C ALA A 63 4.19 -14.79 15.60
N LYS A 64 5.37 -15.02 15.00
CA LYS A 64 6.68 -14.85 15.63
C LYS A 64 7.35 -13.51 15.32
N CYS A 65 6.83 -12.77 14.37
CA CYS A 65 7.42 -11.52 13.86
C CYS A 65 6.48 -10.33 14.02
N VAL A 66 5.41 -10.46 14.79
CA VAL A 66 4.38 -9.44 14.94
C VAL A 66 4.93 -8.10 15.47
N ASP A 67 5.95 -8.17 16.31
CA ASP A 67 6.62 -7.01 16.91
C ASP A 67 7.88 -6.56 16.13
N ALA A 68 8.16 -7.18 14.98
CA ALA A 68 9.29 -6.79 14.16
C ALA A 68 8.99 -5.48 13.42
N GLU A 69 10.01 -4.67 13.23
CA GLU A 69 9.93 -3.39 12.53
C GLU A 69 10.81 -3.40 11.27
N VAL A 70 10.36 -2.67 10.25
CA VAL A 70 11.17 -2.45 9.05
C VAL A 70 12.19 -1.33 9.30
N ASP A 71 13.28 -1.33 8.54
CA ASP A 71 14.26 -0.24 8.58
C ASP A 71 13.69 1.03 7.93
N VAL A 72 12.94 1.80 8.72
CA VAL A 72 12.34 3.07 8.30
C VAL A 72 13.42 4.09 7.89
N ALA A 73 14.61 4.04 8.52
CA ALA A 73 15.68 4.97 8.21
C ALA A 73 16.24 4.75 6.80
N ALA A 74 16.36 3.50 6.35
CA ALA A 74 16.75 3.19 4.98
C ALA A 74 15.73 3.72 3.95
N TYR A 75 14.43 3.55 4.23
CA TYR A 75 13.37 4.12 3.39
C TYR A 75 13.42 5.65 3.37
N ASP A 76 13.63 6.29 4.51
CA ASP A 76 13.71 7.75 4.59
C ASP A 76 14.90 8.31 3.83
N LYS A 77 16.06 7.67 3.91
CA LYS A 77 17.26 8.02 3.13
C LYS A 77 16.95 7.98 1.63
N ASN A 78 16.31 6.92 1.14
CA ASN A 78 15.95 6.78 -0.26
C ASN A 78 14.93 7.84 -0.69
N ARG A 79 13.92 8.08 0.13
CA ARG A 79 12.91 9.13 -0.08
C ARG A 79 13.54 10.50 -0.25
N LEU A 80 14.43 10.87 0.64
CA LEU A 80 15.13 12.17 0.61
C LEU A 80 16.06 12.28 -0.60
N ALA A 81 16.78 11.22 -0.94
CA ALA A 81 17.67 11.19 -2.09
C ALA A 81 16.89 11.43 -3.40
N LEU A 82 15.78 10.71 -3.60
CA LEU A 82 14.92 10.87 -4.78
C LEU A 82 14.27 12.25 -4.81
N TYR A 83 13.66 12.70 -3.72
CA TYR A 83 13.02 14.00 -3.66
C TYR A 83 14.00 15.14 -3.99
N ASN A 84 15.15 15.16 -3.33
CA ASN A 84 16.15 16.21 -3.54
C ASN A 84 16.75 16.16 -4.95
N GLY A 85 16.99 14.96 -5.49
CA GLY A 85 17.46 14.77 -6.86
C GLY A 85 16.48 15.31 -7.89
N LEU A 86 15.21 14.96 -7.78
CA LEU A 86 14.14 15.43 -8.68
C LEU A 86 13.96 16.94 -8.59
N LYS A 87 14.00 17.53 -7.39
CA LYS A 87 13.93 18.98 -7.21
C LYS A 87 15.11 19.71 -7.88
N LYS A 88 16.32 19.16 -7.77
CA LYS A 88 17.50 19.72 -8.46
C LYS A 88 17.38 19.69 -9.99
N LEU A 89 16.68 18.68 -10.52
CA LEU A 89 16.40 18.54 -11.94
C LEU A 89 15.20 19.38 -12.41
N GLY A 90 14.58 20.15 -11.52
CA GLY A 90 13.45 21.03 -11.85
C GLY A 90 12.08 20.38 -11.84
N PHE A 91 11.96 19.13 -11.40
CA PHE A 91 10.65 18.48 -11.30
C PHE A 91 9.80 19.09 -10.19
N GLU A 92 8.51 19.24 -10.45
CA GLU A 92 7.51 19.56 -9.44
C GLU A 92 7.08 18.28 -8.74
N CYS A 93 7.27 18.22 -7.42
CA CYS A 93 6.78 17.13 -6.59
C CYS A 93 6.55 17.62 -5.16
N ILE A 94 5.56 17.02 -4.51
CA ILE A 94 5.27 17.26 -3.08
C ILE A 94 6.23 16.39 -2.27
N LYS A 95 6.82 16.97 -1.21
CA LYS A 95 7.66 16.19 -0.28
C LYS A 95 6.79 15.19 0.48
N PRO A 96 6.99 13.88 0.31
CA PRO A 96 6.21 12.88 1.02
C PRO A 96 6.46 12.98 2.53
N GLN A 97 5.42 12.89 3.34
CA GLN A 97 5.51 12.86 4.80
C GLN A 97 5.47 11.44 5.37
N GLY A 98 5.20 10.45 4.53
CA GLY A 98 5.11 9.04 4.92
C GLY A 98 4.99 8.14 3.70
N ALA A 99 4.91 6.83 3.95
CA ALA A 99 4.87 5.77 2.93
C ALA A 99 6.10 5.80 1.99
N PHE A 100 5.99 5.20 0.82
CA PHE A 100 7.10 5.08 -0.14
C PHE A 100 6.68 5.48 -1.57
N TYR A 101 5.57 6.17 -1.73
CA TYR A 101 5.18 6.78 -3.00
C TYR A 101 5.67 8.21 -3.07
N LEU A 102 6.20 8.58 -4.23
CA LEU A 102 6.56 9.95 -4.57
C LEU A 102 5.77 10.33 -5.82
N PHE A 103 4.83 11.26 -5.66
CA PHE A 103 4.07 11.83 -6.76
C PHE A 103 4.86 12.96 -7.43
N VAL A 104 5.17 12.76 -8.70
CA VAL A 104 5.95 13.70 -9.50
C VAL A 104 5.08 14.18 -10.65
N LYS A 105 4.98 15.49 -10.85
CA LYS A 105 4.27 16.05 -11.99
C LYS A 105 5.02 15.72 -13.28
N SER A 106 4.34 15.14 -14.24
CA SER A 106 4.91 14.87 -15.55
C SER A 106 5.36 16.18 -16.23
N PRO A 107 6.55 16.25 -16.82
CA PRO A 107 7.01 17.42 -17.55
C PRO A 107 6.31 17.59 -18.91
N VAL A 108 5.57 16.59 -19.34
CA VAL A 108 4.78 16.59 -20.60
C VAL A 108 3.33 16.26 -20.29
N ALA A 109 2.42 16.70 -21.15
CA ALA A 109 0.98 16.52 -20.96
C ALA A 109 0.56 15.04 -20.95
N ASP A 110 1.19 14.21 -21.78
CA ASP A 110 0.95 12.77 -21.81
C ASP A 110 1.87 12.05 -20.81
N GLU A 111 1.34 11.79 -19.62
CA GLU A 111 2.07 11.07 -18.55
C GLU A 111 2.41 9.63 -18.94
N LYS A 112 1.57 8.97 -19.76
CA LYS A 112 1.81 7.59 -20.21
C LYS A 112 2.99 7.54 -21.15
N ALA A 113 3.05 8.46 -22.11
CA ALA A 113 4.19 8.60 -23.01
C ALA A 113 5.48 8.91 -22.24
N PHE A 114 5.40 9.73 -21.17
CA PHE A 114 6.54 9.99 -20.30
C PHE A 114 7.01 8.73 -19.57
N CYS A 115 6.09 7.95 -19.02
CA CYS A 115 6.42 6.68 -18.35
C CYS A 115 7.07 5.67 -19.32
N GLU A 116 6.55 5.57 -20.55
CA GLU A 116 7.14 4.71 -21.59
C GLU A 116 8.55 5.18 -22.02
N ALA A 117 8.74 6.48 -22.13
CA ALA A 117 10.07 7.03 -22.43
C ALA A 117 11.10 6.71 -21.36
N GLY A 118 10.69 6.70 -20.09
CA GLY A 118 11.53 6.35 -18.95
C GLY A 118 12.10 4.92 -19.03
N LYS A 119 11.34 3.99 -19.59
CA LYS A 119 11.79 2.58 -19.75
C LYS A 119 13.05 2.45 -20.60
N LYS A 120 13.27 3.35 -21.56
CA LYS A 120 14.51 3.38 -22.37
C LYS A 120 15.78 3.64 -21.55
N TYR A 121 15.59 4.20 -20.34
CA TYR A 121 16.65 4.51 -19.39
C TYR A 121 16.60 3.60 -18.17
N ASN A 122 15.86 2.48 -18.23
CA ASN A 122 15.62 1.56 -17.11
C ASN A 122 14.94 2.22 -15.89
N ILE A 123 14.14 3.25 -16.13
CA ILE A 123 13.33 3.91 -15.09
C ILE A 123 11.88 3.44 -15.25
N LEU A 124 11.39 2.76 -14.22
CA LEU A 124 10.00 2.30 -14.16
C LEU A 124 9.18 3.28 -13.34
N MET A 125 8.11 3.78 -13.94
CA MET A 125 7.15 4.70 -13.32
C MET A 125 5.75 4.19 -13.57
N VAL A 126 4.83 4.54 -12.68
CA VAL A 126 3.40 4.23 -12.83
C VAL A 126 2.66 5.55 -13.13
N PRO A 127 1.84 5.61 -14.21
CA PRO A 127 1.05 6.81 -14.50
C PRO A 127 0.12 7.18 -13.34
N GLY A 128 -0.02 8.46 -13.05
CA GLY A 128 -0.88 8.97 -11.97
C GLY A 128 -2.34 8.56 -12.13
N SER A 129 -2.83 8.50 -13.37
CA SER A 129 -4.18 8.02 -13.71
C SER A 129 -4.47 6.59 -13.26
N SER A 130 -3.45 5.76 -13.01
CA SER A 130 -3.65 4.43 -12.42
C SER A 130 -4.06 4.46 -10.94
N PHE A 131 -3.96 5.61 -10.28
CA PHE A 131 -4.30 5.80 -8.86
C PHE A 131 -5.50 6.74 -8.65
N ALA A 132 -5.97 7.38 -9.70
CA ALA A 132 -7.09 8.32 -9.63
C ALA A 132 -8.22 7.83 -10.53
N CYS A 133 -9.43 7.78 -9.98
CA CYS A 133 -10.64 7.73 -10.80
C CYS A 133 -10.84 9.15 -11.37
N LEU A 134 -10.19 9.46 -12.48
CA LEU A 134 -10.36 10.72 -13.18
C LEU A 134 -11.38 10.51 -14.31
N ASP A 135 -12.64 10.41 -13.93
CA ASP A 135 -13.75 10.87 -14.74
C ASP A 135 -14.05 12.33 -14.30
N MET A 136 -13.24 13.25 -14.75
CA MET A 136 -13.53 14.68 -14.72
C MET A 136 -13.24 15.27 -16.08
#